data_c1efab41904bc38356cadaab647fb6c7
#
_entry.id   c1efab41904bc38356cadaab647fb6c7
#
_cell.length_a   1.000
_cell.length_b   1.000
_cell.length_c   1.000
_cell.angle_alpha   90.00
_cell.angle_beta   90.00
_cell.angle_gamma   90.00
#
_symmetry.space_group_name_H-M   'P 1'
#
loop_
_entity.id
_entity.type
_entity.pdbx_description
1 polymer ?
#
loop_
_entity_poly.entity_id
_entity_poly.type
_entity_poly.pdbx_seq_one_letter_code
_entity_poly.pdbx_strand_id
1 'polypeptide(L)'
;MSTSLSNSARAPYHLTLPDLVAQAGTFFFLLFVFMWPFQRVPFLTDNLFGIQGFKPFNLLSAVVLAYLVFDTAPLHATDKIERTSIRIFLLYFTTFAVALIRSIPNAPLLHSRFPDSFPESYFDFVLSACIVPTFYTLSFLFILKRMCSFQELERITTVICLSILLLSIAFVALVLMNPSVLHSGHATGMAGREGPDRDAMFELCEAYFGTHYNVIGTIYISTVPLLLYRALTRGGLWIAPLCLSLLAVLLLGSRTTLVTATASCSLFLILRRRFDILVLGAAAAGVTSFLWIGPTINALLSIGFGSGSDFSADALLTGRVDYIWGPLLSEWTSNIGLFLFGAGRYGMNTSQLWDTGTLIQASTAHNAIVDFFLDCGVIATGVLLVFFLVGTATAWRVGRRLNSDLYWALFASIFGLVISMATGRDILPTIDNMYAFPVIAMMINLARLRYLASRPALRE
;
A
#
# COMPACT_ATOMS: atom_id res chain seq x y z
N MET A 1 27.98 30.13 47.74
CA MET A 1 26.70 30.54 47.15
C MET A 1 25.99 29.26 46.73
N SER A 2 25.05 28.82 47.57
CA SER A 2 24.27 27.58 47.36
C SER A 2 23.03 27.93 46.53
N THR A 3 22.98 27.47 45.30
CA THR A 3 21.78 27.53 44.45
C THR A 3 20.83 26.40 44.84
N SER A 4 19.75 26.77 45.54
CA SER A 4 18.62 25.92 45.85
C SER A 4 17.90 25.51 44.57
N LEU A 5 18.03 24.23 44.15
CA LEU A 5 17.18 23.61 43.15
C LEU A 5 15.76 23.48 43.75
N SER A 6 14.87 24.38 43.36
CA SER A 6 13.45 24.22 43.66
C SER A 6 12.89 23.01 42.93
N ASN A 7 12.68 21.93 43.66
CA ASN A 7 11.84 20.85 43.25
C ASN A 7 10.39 21.35 43.12
N SER A 8 10.02 21.84 41.94
CA SER A 8 8.61 22.02 41.60
C SER A 8 7.98 20.62 41.48
N ALA A 9 7.35 20.15 42.57
CA ALA A 9 6.51 18.98 42.55
C ALA A 9 5.47 19.19 41.44
N ARG A 10 5.59 18.39 40.35
CA ARG A 10 4.55 18.33 39.29
C ARG A 10 3.27 17.92 39.99
N ALA A 11 2.28 18.79 40.00
CA ALA A 11 0.92 18.45 40.44
C ALA A 11 0.47 17.21 39.70
N PRO A 12 -0.21 16.26 40.36
CA PRO A 12 -0.74 15.07 39.68
C PRO A 12 -1.69 15.54 38.57
N TYR A 13 -1.35 15.20 37.33
CA TYR A 13 -2.19 15.46 36.16
C TYR A 13 -3.49 14.64 36.35
N HIS A 14 -4.57 15.30 36.76
CA HIS A 14 -5.89 14.73 36.72
C HIS A 14 -6.30 14.65 35.23
N LEU A 15 -6.16 13.45 34.64
CA LEU A 15 -6.68 13.18 33.30
C LEU A 15 -8.20 13.38 33.31
N THR A 16 -8.68 14.26 32.47
CA THR A 16 -10.13 14.46 32.28
C THR A 16 -10.70 13.31 31.43
N LEU A 17 -12.00 13.07 31.52
CA LEU A 17 -12.66 12.06 30.69
C LEU A 17 -12.41 12.28 29.18
N PRO A 18 -12.47 13.52 28.63
CA PRO A 18 -12.08 13.79 27.25
C PRO A 18 -10.64 13.38 26.90
N ASP A 19 -9.70 13.58 27.81
CA ASP A 19 -8.30 13.19 27.60
C ASP A 19 -8.14 11.67 27.52
N LEU A 20 -8.84 10.95 28.39
CA LEU A 20 -8.85 9.47 28.36
C LEU A 20 -9.46 8.94 27.07
N VAL A 21 -10.58 9.51 26.61
CA VAL A 21 -11.20 9.14 25.33
C VAL A 21 -10.28 9.43 24.15
N ALA A 22 -9.59 10.57 24.13
CA ALA A 22 -8.64 10.92 23.10
C ALA A 22 -7.42 9.96 23.07
N GLN A 23 -6.91 9.59 24.25
CA GLN A 23 -5.82 8.61 24.37
C GLN A 23 -6.24 7.23 23.92
N ALA A 24 -7.44 6.78 24.32
CA ALA A 24 -8.01 5.50 23.89
C ALA A 24 -8.21 5.46 22.36
N GLY A 25 -8.78 6.51 21.77
CA GLY A 25 -8.93 6.63 20.32
C GLY A 25 -7.58 6.55 19.58
N THR A 26 -6.58 7.22 20.09
CA THR A 26 -5.22 7.15 19.56
C THR A 26 -4.63 5.75 19.68
N PHE A 27 -4.80 5.07 20.82
CA PHE A 27 -4.33 3.71 21.03
C PHE A 27 -4.97 2.74 20.03
N PHE A 28 -6.30 2.75 19.92
CA PHE A 28 -7.03 1.88 18.98
C PHE A 28 -6.65 2.18 17.52
N PHE A 29 -6.41 3.44 17.17
CA PHE A 29 -5.93 3.80 15.85
C PHE A 29 -4.52 3.25 15.57
N LEU A 30 -3.58 3.37 16.50
CA LEU A 30 -2.24 2.81 16.34
C LEU A 30 -2.27 1.28 16.25
N LEU A 31 -3.14 0.63 17.02
CA LEU A 31 -3.37 -0.82 16.92
C LEU A 31 -3.97 -1.19 15.56
N PHE A 32 -4.92 -0.41 15.04
CA PHE A 32 -5.50 -0.58 13.72
C PHE A 32 -4.43 -0.53 12.62
N VAL A 33 -3.53 0.47 12.65
CA VAL A 33 -2.42 0.58 11.70
C VAL A 33 -1.42 -0.57 11.85
N PHE A 34 -1.13 -0.99 13.08
CA PHE A 34 -0.24 -2.12 13.37
C PHE A 34 -0.78 -3.44 12.81
N MET A 35 -2.08 -3.66 12.88
CA MET A 35 -2.72 -4.91 12.45
C MET A 35 -2.87 -5.05 10.93
N TRP A 36 -2.61 -4.01 10.15
CA TRP A 36 -2.84 -4.02 8.70
C TRP A 36 -2.18 -5.16 7.93
N PRO A 37 -0.88 -5.47 8.12
CA PRO A 37 -0.27 -6.57 7.39
C PRO A 37 -0.86 -7.94 7.75
N PHE A 38 -1.53 -8.03 8.90
CA PHE A 38 -2.01 -9.29 9.48
C PHE A 38 -3.52 -9.50 9.33
N GLN A 39 -4.25 -8.55 8.73
CA GLN A 39 -5.71 -8.57 8.69
C GLN A 39 -6.31 -9.80 7.98
N ARG A 40 -5.55 -10.47 7.12
CA ARG A 40 -5.97 -11.68 6.39
C ARG A 40 -5.37 -12.97 6.92
N VAL A 41 -4.55 -12.90 7.97
CA VAL A 41 -4.04 -14.11 8.62
C VAL A 41 -5.21 -14.99 9.08
N PRO A 42 -5.22 -16.30 8.76
CA PRO A 42 -6.41 -17.15 8.93
C PRO A 42 -7.10 -17.03 10.30
N PHE A 43 -6.36 -17.10 11.41
CA PHE A 43 -6.95 -16.98 12.75
C PHE A 43 -7.53 -15.59 13.08
N LEU A 44 -7.16 -14.54 12.32
CA LEU A 44 -7.72 -13.19 12.43
C LEU A 44 -8.87 -12.94 11.45
N THR A 45 -9.08 -13.87 10.52
CA THR A 45 -10.21 -13.82 9.58
C THR A 45 -11.42 -14.61 10.07
N ASP A 46 -11.26 -15.42 11.10
CA ASP A 46 -12.36 -16.18 11.68
C ASP A 46 -13.40 -15.24 12.29
N ASN A 47 -14.66 -15.61 12.09
CA ASN A 47 -15.76 -14.87 12.65
C ASN A 47 -15.81 -15.10 14.16
N LEU A 48 -15.62 -14.05 14.96
CA LEU A 48 -15.73 -14.10 16.40
C LEU A 48 -17.18 -14.46 16.79
N PHE A 49 -17.32 -15.38 17.73
CA PHE A 49 -18.62 -15.88 18.23
C PHE A 49 -19.54 -16.46 17.14
N GLY A 50 -18.98 -16.87 15.97
CA GLY A 50 -19.77 -17.40 14.84
C GLY A 50 -20.61 -16.34 14.11
N ILE A 51 -20.44 -15.06 14.43
CA ILE A 51 -21.20 -13.97 13.79
C ILE A 51 -20.45 -13.52 12.52
N GLN A 52 -21.12 -13.66 11.38
CA GLN A 52 -20.55 -13.26 10.08
C GLN A 52 -20.15 -11.78 10.07
N GLY A 53 -18.92 -11.52 9.59
CA GLY A 53 -18.37 -10.16 9.55
C GLY A 53 -17.78 -9.65 10.87
N PHE A 54 -17.94 -10.38 11.96
CA PHE A 54 -17.39 -10.03 13.28
C PHE A 54 -15.93 -10.48 13.40
N LYS A 55 -15.09 -9.97 12.51
CA LYS A 55 -13.64 -10.24 12.47
C LYS A 55 -12.89 -9.21 13.32
N PRO A 56 -11.76 -9.59 13.97
CA PRO A 56 -10.99 -8.67 14.81
C PRO A 56 -10.66 -7.35 14.13
N PHE A 57 -10.24 -7.39 12.86
CA PHE A 57 -9.91 -6.18 12.10
C PHE A 57 -11.14 -5.30 11.83
N ASN A 58 -12.30 -5.88 11.51
CA ASN A 58 -13.53 -5.13 11.25
C ASN A 58 -14.03 -4.45 12.53
N LEU A 59 -13.94 -5.13 13.68
CA LEU A 59 -14.29 -4.54 14.97
C LEU A 59 -13.39 -3.37 15.32
N LEU A 60 -12.08 -3.53 15.15
CA LEU A 60 -11.13 -2.46 15.40
C LEU A 60 -11.39 -1.26 14.45
N SER A 61 -11.72 -1.54 13.19
CA SER A 61 -12.11 -0.52 12.21
C SER A 61 -13.39 0.22 12.63
N ALA A 62 -14.39 -0.53 13.13
CA ALA A 62 -15.64 0.06 13.65
C ALA A 62 -15.41 0.94 14.88
N VAL A 63 -14.49 0.56 15.78
CA VAL A 63 -14.09 1.38 16.92
C VAL A 63 -13.44 2.68 16.46
N VAL A 64 -12.50 2.61 15.50
CA VAL A 64 -11.86 3.81 14.93
C VAL A 64 -12.88 4.70 14.21
N LEU A 65 -13.81 4.11 13.46
CA LEU A 65 -14.91 4.84 12.80
C LEU A 65 -15.81 5.52 13.82
N ALA A 66 -16.27 4.79 14.83
CA ALA A 66 -17.10 5.33 15.90
C ALA A 66 -16.41 6.50 16.60
N TYR A 67 -15.12 6.34 16.92
CA TYR A 67 -14.34 7.44 17.48
C TYR A 67 -14.33 8.67 16.56
N LEU A 68 -14.10 8.50 15.26
CA LEU A 68 -14.10 9.60 14.28
C LEU A 68 -15.44 10.31 14.16
N VAL A 69 -16.54 9.56 14.24
CA VAL A 69 -17.93 10.09 14.18
C VAL A 69 -18.27 10.89 15.43
N PHE A 70 -17.96 10.38 16.61
CA PHE A 70 -18.25 11.06 17.88
C PHE A 70 -17.21 12.12 18.26
N ASP A 71 -16.09 12.16 17.57
CA ASP A 71 -15.06 13.16 17.78
C ASP A 71 -15.51 14.54 17.27
N THR A 72 -15.82 15.44 18.19
CA THR A 72 -16.29 16.80 17.91
C THR A 72 -15.17 17.77 17.49
N ALA A 73 -13.89 17.34 17.56
CA ALA A 73 -12.80 18.20 17.11
C ALA A 73 -12.99 18.59 15.64
N PRO A 74 -12.98 19.88 15.29
CA PRO A 74 -13.20 20.32 13.94
C PRO A 74 -12.02 19.88 13.04
N LEU A 75 -12.31 19.51 11.79
CA LEU A 75 -11.32 19.41 10.74
C LEU A 75 -10.88 20.85 10.41
N HIS A 76 -9.82 21.31 11.09
CA HIS A 76 -9.28 22.63 10.84
C HIS A 76 -8.47 22.64 9.55
N ALA A 77 -9.15 22.78 8.41
CA ALA A 77 -8.50 23.07 7.13
C ALA A 77 -8.04 24.54 7.12
N THR A 78 -6.93 24.82 7.77
CA THR A 78 -6.39 26.19 7.94
C THR A 78 -5.63 26.67 6.71
N ASP A 79 -5.16 25.74 5.85
CA ASP A 79 -4.33 26.06 4.69
C ASP A 79 -5.02 25.70 3.36
N LYS A 80 -4.65 26.40 2.28
CA LYS A 80 -5.11 26.13 0.92
C LYS A 80 -4.71 24.73 0.45
N ILE A 81 -3.52 24.24 0.82
CA ILE A 81 -3.02 22.91 0.45
C ILE A 81 -3.90 21.83 1.08
N GLU A 82 -4.20 21.94 2.37
CA GLU A 82 -5.04 21.00 3.11
C GLU A 82 -6.46 20.96 2.53
N ARG A 83 -7.07 22.14 2.31
CA ARG A 83 -8.41 22.22 1.67
C ARG A 83 -8.44 21.60 0.28
N THR A 84 -7.42 21.83 -0.53
CA THR A 84 -7.31 21.23 -1.86
C THR A 84 -7.13 19.72 -1.76
N SER A 85 -6.30 19.23 -0.85
CA SER A 85 -6.07 17.79 -0.63
C SER A 85 -7.32 17.08 -0.15
N ILE A 86 -8.10 17.68 0.76
CA ILE A 86 -9.39 17.14 1.20
C ILE A 86 -10.39 17.09 0.04
N ARG A 87 -10.46 18.13 -0.81
CA ARG A 87 -11.34 18.13 -1.99
C ARG A 87 -10.96 17.03 -2.98
N ILE A 88 -9.68 16.82 -3.21
CA ILE A 88 -9.17 15.74 -4.08
C ILE A 88 -9.55 14.37 -3.49
N PHE A 89 -9.35 14.20 -2.18
CA PHE A 89 -9.74 12.97 -1.49
C PHE A 89 -11.25 12.72 -1.58
N LEU A 90 -12.09 13.74 -1.37
CA LEU A 90 -13.53 13.62 -1.51
C LEU A 90 -13.95 13.27 -2.94
N LEU A 91 -13.31 13.86 -3.95
CA LEU A 91 -13.58 13.51 -5.34
C LEU A 91 -13.18 12.07 -5.66
N TYR A 92 -11.99 11.64 -5.20
CA TYR A 92 -11.55 10.24 -5.30
C TYR A 92 -12.55 9.29 -4.61
N PHE A 93 -12.96 9.61 -3.40
CA PHE A 93 -13.92 8.81 -2.65
C PHE A 93 -15.30 8.78 -3.31
N THR A 94 -15.74 9.89 -3.90
CA THR A 94 -17.00 9.95 -4.69
C THR A 94 -16.90 9.05 -5.92
N THR A 95 -15.76 9.08 -6.64
CA THR A 95 -15.54 8.19 -7.79
C THR A 95 -15.59 6.72 -7.37
N PHE A 96 -14.96 6.38 -6.25
CA PHE A 96 -15.03 5.06 -5.66
C PHE A 96 -16.44 4.64 -5.29
N ALA A 97 -17.20 5.50 -4.61
CA ALA A 97 -18.59 5.22 -4.23
C ALA A 97 -19.49 5.01 -5.46
N VAL A 98 -19.32 5.80 -6.52
CA VAL A 98 -20.05 5.62 -7.78
C VAL A 98 -19.70 4.28 -8.43
N ALA A 99 -18.42 3.92 -8.50
CA ALA A 99 -18.00 2.63 -9.05
C ALA A 99 -18.59 1.45 -8.26
N LEU A 100 -18.62 1.55 -6.92
CA LEU A 100 -19.22 0.53 -6.06
C LEU A 100 -20.74 0.40 -6.29
N ILE A 101 -21.48 1.51 -6.31
CA ILE A 101 -22.92 1.49 -6.55
C ILE A 101 -23.23 0.87 -7.91
N ARG A 102 -22.43 1.17 -8.93
CA ARG A 102 -22.60 0.60 -10.27
C ARG A 102 -22.26 -0.89 -10.33
N SER A 103 -21.45 -1.42 -9.43
CA SER A 103 -21.12 -2.84 -9.39
C SER A 103 -22.20 -3.72 -8.72
N ILE A 104 -23.09 -3.13 -7.90
CA ILE A 104 -24.13 -3.89 -7.19
C ILE A 104 -25.02 -4.71 -8.14
N PRO A 105 -25.54 -4.17 -9.24
CA PRO A 105 -26.33 -4.97 -10.19
C PRO A 105 -25.56 -6.15 -10.83
N ASN A 106 -24.24 -6.06 -10.86
CA ASN A 106 -23.38 -7.08 -11.45
C ASN A 106 -23.06 -8.23 -10.46
N ALA A 107 -23.45 -8.13 -9.18
CA ALA A 107 -23.12 -9.11 -8.16
C ALA A 107 -23.51 -10.57 -8.55
N PRO A 108 -24.70 -10.88 -9.11
CA PRO A 108 -25.03 -12.23 -9.53
C PRO A 108 -24.15 -12.76 -10.68
N LEU A 109 -23.81 -11.89 -11.63
CA LEU A 109 -22.89 -12.23 -12.73
C LEU A 109 -21.49 -12.54 -12.21
N LEU A 110 -20.99 -11.71 -11.29
CA LEU A 110 -19.69 -11.90 -10.67
C LEU A 110 -19.63 -13.22 -9.89
N HIS A 111 -20.66 -13.52 -9.09
CA HIS A 111 -20.74 -14.79 -8.37
C HIS A 111 -20.82 -15.98 -9.32
N SER A 112 -21.66 -15.93 -10.37
CA SER A 112 -21.81 -17.04 -11.31
C SER A 112 -20.52 -17.38 -12.06
N ARG A 113 -19.67 -16.38 -12.33
CA ARG A 113 -18.38 -16.58 -13.01
C ARG A 113 -17.22 -16.93 -12.04
N PHE A 114 -17.26 -16.39 -10.84
CA PHE A 114 -16.18 -16.49 -9.85
C PHE A 114 -16.74 -16.76 -8.45
N PRO A 115 -17.36 -17.94 -8.21
CA PRO A 115 -18.05 -18.23 -6.96
C PRO A 115 -17.12 -18.23 -5.74
N ASP A 116 -15.84 -18.57 -5.90
CA ASP A 116 -14.84 -18.56 -4.83
C ASP A 116 -14.40 -17.13 -4.44
N SER A 117 -14.60 -16.16 -5.33
CA SER A 117 -14.13 -14.78 -5.15
C SER A 117 -15.24 -13.81 -4.77
N PHE A 118 -16.47 -14.07 -5.17
CA PHE A 118 -17.62 -13.19 -4.95
C PHE A 118 -18.75 -13.93 -4.25
N PRO A 119 -19.33 -13.35 -3.20
CA PRO A 119 -20.44 -13.96 -2.47
C PRO A 119 -21.73 -13.97 -3.31
N GLU A 120 -22.60 -14.95 -3.06
CA GLU A 120 -23.92 -15.05 -3.70
C GLU A 120 -24.86 -13.94 -3.25
N SER A 121 -24.81 -13.61 -1.96
CA SER A 121 -25.68 -12.61 -1.35
C SER A 121 -25.30 -11.19 -1.74
N TYR A 122 -26.27 -10.38 -2.16
CA TYR A 122 -26.08 -8.94 -2.35
C TYR A 122 -25.56 -8.23 -1.09
N PHE A 123 -26.04 -8.64 0.08
CA PHE A 123 -25.61 -8.05 1.33
C PHE A 123 -24.12 -8.31 1.58
N ASP A 124 -23.67 -9.54 1.41
CA ASP A 124 -22.26 -9.88 1.59
C ASP A 124 -21.37 -9.24 0.51
N PHE A 125 -21.88 -9.10 -0.71
CA PHE A 125 -21.19 -8.34 -1.74
C PHE A 125 -21.01 -6.87 -1.36
N VAL A 126 -22.08 -6.20 -0.88
CA VAL A 126 -22.00 -4.82 -0.42
C VAL A 126 -21.07 -4.70 0.78
N LEU A 127 -21.13 -5.65 1.72
CA LEU A 127 -20.24 -5.65 2.88
C LEU A 127 -18.77 -5.77 2.47
N SER A 128 -18.44 -6.76 1.65
CA SER A 128 -17.06 -7.07 1.26
C SER A 128 -16.48 -6.10 0.23
N ALA A 129 -17.28 -5.71 -0.76
CA ALA A 129 -16.83 -4.86 -1.87
C ALA A 129 -16.95 -3.35 -1.60
N CYS A 130 -17.91 -2.94 -0.74
CA CYS A 130 -18.18 -1.54 -0.48
C CYS A 130 -17.74 -1.10 0.92
N ILE A 131 -18.20 -1.78 1.97
CA ILE A 131 -17.99 -1.32 3.35
C ILE A 131 -16.56 -1.57 3.81
N VAL A 132 -16.06 -2.80 3.69
CA VAL A 132 -14.70 -3.16 4.14
C VAL A 132 -13.61 -2.30 3.49
N PRO A 133 -13.63 -2.05 2.16
CA PRO A 133 -12.64 -1.17 1.54
C PRO A 133 -12.65 0.28 2.06
N THR A 134 -13.79 0.79 2.51
CA THR A 134 -13.83 2.13 3.11
C THR A 134 -13.01 2.22 4.39
N PHE A 135 -12.85 1.12 5.12
CA PHE A 135 -12.05 1.09 6.34
C PHE A 135 -10.58 1.42 6.08
N TYR A 136 -10.05 1.08 4.89
CA TYR A 136 -8.67 1.43 4.54
C TYR A 136 -8.44 2.95 4.47
N THR A 137 -9.50 3.72 4.20
CA THR A 137 -9.43 5.19 4.12
C THR A 137 -9.52 5.89 5.47
N LEU A 138 -9.94 5.20 6.55
CA LEU A 138 -10.12 5.79 7.89
C LEU A 138 -8.83 6.40 8.43
N SER A 139 -7.69 5.80 8.10
CA SER A 139 -6.39 6.31 8.52
C SER A 139 -6.10 7.72 7.99
N PHE A 140 -6.54 8.04 6.77
CA PHE A 140 -6.41 9.38 6.21
C PHE A 140 -7.14 10.41 7.08
N LEU A 141 -8.41 10.15 7.38
CA LEU A 141 -9.24 11.07 8.19
C LEU A 141 -8.73 11.20 9.63
N PHE A 142 -8.35 10.08 10.25
CA PHE A 142 -7.85 10.08 11.62
C PHE A 142 -6.57 10.90 11.75
N ILE A 143 -5.61 10.68 10.85
CA ILE A 143 -4.33 11.39 10.87
C ILE A 143 -4.54 12.89 10.65
N LEU A 144 -5.36 13.28 9.65
CA LEU A 144 -5.64 14.70 9.40
C LEU A 144 -6.29 15.40 10.60
N LYS A 145 -7.15 14.66 11.32
CA LYS A 145 -7.92 15.24 12.43
C LYS A 145 -7.16 15.25 13.76
N ARG A 146 -6.39 14.21 14.05
CA ARG A 146 -5.85 13.95 15.39
C ARG A 146 -4.33 13.90 15.50
N MET A 147 -3.62 13.65 14.42
CA MET A 147 -2.16 13.51 14.44
C MET A 147 -1.47 14.79 13.94
N CYS A 148 -1.62 15.87 14.71
CA CYS A 148 -1.24 17.21 14.29
C CYS A 148 0.14 17.67 14.82
N SER A 149 0.92 16.79 15.46
CA SER A 149 2.27 17.09 15.92
C SER A 149 3.31 16.21 15.24
N PHE A 150 4.54 16.68 15.14
CA PHE A 150 5.65 15.90 14.59
C PHE A 150 5.89 14.61 15.40
N GLN A 151 5.73 14.66 16.72
CA GLN A 151 5.89 13.48 17.59
C GLN A 151 4.85 12.40 17.30
N GLU A 152 3.61 12.79 17.04
CA GLU A 152 2.55 11.83 16.67
C GLU A 152 2.82 11.19 15.32
N LEU A 153 3.27 11.96 14.32
CA LEU A 153 3.64 11.43 13.00
C LEU A 153 4.84 10.46 13.12
N GLU A 154 5.82 10.81 13.94
CA GLU A 154 6.93 9.90 14.28
C GLU A 154 6.42 8.62 14.96
N ARG A 155 5.45 8.71 15.87
CA ARG A 155 4.86 7.54 16.54
C ARG A 155 4.17 6.61 15.56
N ILE A 156 3.37 7.14 14.62
CA ILE A 156 2.76 6.33 13.54
C ILE A 156 3.83 5.66 12.71
N THR A 157 4.87 6.40 12.29
CA THR A 157 5.99 5.84 11.54
C THR A 157 6.65 4.68 12.29
N THR A 158 6.83 4.83 13.61
CA THR A 158 7.38 3.76 14.46
C THR A 158 6.47 2.54 14.47
N VAL A 159 5.17 2.72 14.62
CA VAL A 159 4.19 1.62 14.64
C VAL A 159 4.17 0.88 13.29
N ILE A 160 4.19 1.60 12.16
CA ILE A 160 4.32 0.99 10.83
C ILE A 160 5.62 0.17 10.75
N CYS A 161 6.76 0.73 11.13
CA CYS A 161 8.03 0.04 11.08
C CYS A 161 8.07 -1.22 11.97
N LEU A 162 7.46 -1.18 13.16
CA LEU A 162 7.37 -2.35 14.05
C LEU A 162 6.45 -3.44 13.48
N SER A 163 5.34 -3.04 12.87
CA SER A 163 4.43 -3.97 12.19
C SER A 163 5.15 -4.70 11.04
N ILE A 164 5.95 -3.97 10.24
CA ILE A 164 6.73 -4.53 9.15
C ILE A 164 7.88 -5.41 9.65
N LEU A 165 8.51 -5.05 10.75
CA LEU A 165 9.50 -5.91 11.40
C LEU A 165 8.88 -7.26 11.77
N LEU A 166 7.71 -7.25 12.41
CA LEU A 166 7.03 -8.49 12.78
C LEU A 166 6.62 -9.32 11.55
N LEU A 167 6.10 -8.65 10.50
CA LEU A 167 5.80 -9.31 9.22
C LEU A 167 7.06 -9.95 8.62
N SER A 168 8.19 -9.23 8.64
CA SER A 168 9.46 -9.72 8.10
C SER A 168 9.99 -10.91 8.88
N ILE A 169 9.90 -10.87 10.22
CA ILE A 169 10.29 -12.01 11.07
C ILE A 169 9.43 -13.24 10.72
N ALA A 170 8.12 -13.07 10.71
CA ALA A 170 7.18 -14.15 10.42
C ALA A 170 7.41 -14.73 9.00
N PHE A 171 7.56 -13.87 8.00
CA PHE A 171 7.76 -14.30 6.61
C PHE A 171 9.10 -15.01 6.42
N VAL A 172 10.20 -14.44 6.92
CA VAL A 172 11.53 -15.06 6.79
C VAL A 172 11.60 -16.40 7.55
N ALA A 173 11.04 -16.45 8.77
CA ALA A 173 10.97 -17.70 9.53
C ALA A 173 10.17 -18.77 8.77
N LEU A 174 9.05 -18.39 8.18
CA LEU A 174 8.21 -19.30 7.40
C LEU A 174 8.93 -19.86 6.17
N VAL A 175 9.63 -19.01 5.41
CA VAL A 175 10.42 -19.44 4.25
C VAL A 175 11.56 -20.36 4.69
N LEU A 176 12.25 -20.07 5.81
CA LEU A 176 13.31 -20.92 6.35
C LEU A 176 12.80 -22.29 6.82
N MET A 177 11.57 -22.36 7.33
CA MET A 177 10.92 -23.63 7.69
C MET A 177 10.44 -24.43 6.46
N ASN A 178 10.28 -23.77 5.31
CA ASN A 178 9.83 -24.37 4.06
C ASN A 178 10.81 -24.08 2.91
N PRO A 179 12.07 -24.54 2.98
CA PRO A 179 13.10 -24.19 2.02
C PRO A 179 12.83 -24.69 0.59
N SER A 180 11.94 -25.66 0.44
CA SER A 180 11.51 -26.16 -0.87
C SER A 180 10.87 -25.09 -1.75
N VAL A 181 10.28 -24.06 -1.14
CA VAL A 181 9.69 -22.90 -1.85
C VAL A 181 10.75 -22.11 -2.65
N LEU A 182 12.00 -22.15 -2.21
CA LEU A 182 13.12 -21.50 -2.88
C LEU A 182 13.72 -22.32 -4.03
N HIS A 183 13.36 -23.60 -4.14
CA HIS A 183 13.90 -24.52 -5.12
C HIS A 183 12.77 -24.98 -6.04
N SER A 184 12.66 -24.39 -7.22
CA SER A 184 11.69 -24.87 -8.20
C SER A 184 12.13 -26.20 -8.79
N GLY A 185 11.37 -27.23 -8.47
CA GLY A 185 11.54 -28.51 -9.14
C GLY A 185 10.97 -28.59 -10.54
N HIS A 186 10.03 -27.71 -10.92
CA HIS A 186 9.33 -27.79 -12.20
C HIS A 186 8.91 -26.39 -12.69
N ALA A 187 9.26 -26.11 -13.92
CA ALA A 187 8.77 -24.94 -14.67
C ALA A 187 7.29 -25.20 -15.04
N THR A 188 6.38 -24.59 -14.32
CA THR A 188 4.97 -24.61 -14.71
C THR A 188 4.75 -23.73 -15.95
N GLY A 189 4.39 -24.35 -17.07
CA GLY A 189 3.56 -23.83 -18.15
C GLY A 189 4.10 -22.78 -19.11
N MET A 190 5.12 -22.00 -18.80
CA MET A 190 5.71 -21.03 -19.72
C MET A 190 7.23 -21.21 -19.82
N ALA A 191 7.64 -21.98 -20.81
CA ALA A 191 9.01 -22.07 -21.33
C ALA A 191 10.13 -22.25 -20.28
N GLY A 192 10.26 -23.47 -19.69
CA GLY A 192 11.53 -24.01 -19.18
C GLY A 192 12.38 -23.12 -18.26
N ARG A 193 11.77 -22.29 -17.41
CA ARG A 193 12.49 -21.32 -16.57
C ARG A 193 12.66 -21.87 -15.16
N GLU A 194 13.90 -22.08 -14.77
CA GLU A 194 14.27 -22.35 -13.39
C GLU A 194 14.12 -21.07 -12.55
N GLY A 195 13.45 -21.14 -11.42
CA GLY A 195 13.24 -20.02 -10.49
C GLY A 195 12.51 -20.46 -9.24
N PRO A 196 12.28 -19.59 -8.22
CA PRO A 196 11.44 -19.93 -7.09
C PRO A 196 10.10 -20.45 -7.60
N ASP A 197 9.63 -21.50 -6.97
CA ASP A 197 8.31 -22.05 -7.25
C ASP A 197 7.25 -21.01 -6.82
N ARG A 198 6.70 -20.29 -7.81
CA ARG A 198 5.74 -19.22 -7.57
C ARG A 198 4.44 -19.75 -7.02
N ASP A 199 4.06 -20.96 -7.41
CA ASP A 199 2.82 -21.58 -6.97
C ASP A 199 2.98 -22.01 -5.51
N ALA A 200 4.12 -22.63 -5.15
CA ALA A 200 4.45 -22.94 -3.77
C ALA A 200 4.58 -21.69 -2.89
N MET A 201 5.16 -20.58 -3.40
CA MET A 201 5.22 -19.31 -2.67
C MET A 201 3.81 -18.70 -2.51
N PHE A 202 2.97 -18.81 -3.52
CA PHE A 202 1.57 -18.39 -3.44
C PHE A 202 0.82 -19.18 -2.38
N GLU A 203 0.87 -20.52 -2.45
CA GLU A 203 0.22 -21.42 -1.47
C GLU A 203 0.70 -21.14 -0.05
N LEU A 204 2.02 -20.95 0.14
CA LEU A 204 2.61 -20.62 1.44
C LEU A 204 2.04 -19.29 1.99
N CYS A 205 2.03 -18.24 1.16
CA CYS A 205 1.52 -16.94 1.56
C CYS A 205 0.00 -16.96 1.82
N GLU A 206 -0.75 -17.69 1.03
CA GLU A 206 -2.20 -17.86 1.21
C GLU A 206 -2.52 -18.63 2.50
N ALA A 207 -1.81 -19.73 2.76
CA ALA A 207 -2.02 -20.56 3.94
C ALA A 207 -1.74 -19.83 5.26
N TYR A 208 -0.70 -18.98 5.31
CA TYR A 208 -0.26 -18.36 6.57
C TYR A 208 -0.62 -16.87 6.70
N PHE A 209 -0.70 -16.14 5.59
CA PHE A 209 -1.04 -14.71 5.59
C PHE A 209 -2.40 -14.42 4.95
N GLY A 210 -3.08 -15.43 4.38
CA GLY A 210 -4.37 -15.28 3.72
C GLY A 210 -4.32 -14.36 2.51
N THR A 211 -3.16 -14.21 1.87
CA THR A 211 -2.99 -13.27 0.77
C THR A 211 -1.85 -13.65 -0.17
N HIS A 212 -1.93 -13.15 -1.40
CA HIS A 212 -0.91 -13.35 -2.42
C HIS A 212 0.43 -12.67 -2.03
N TYR A 213 1.58 -13.28 -2.37
CA TYR A 213 2.91 -12.73 -2.09
C TYR A 213 3.13 -11.33 -2.70
N ASN A 214 2.48 -10.98 -3.81
CA ASN A 214 2.54 -9.63 -4.38
C ASN A 214 1.89 -8.57 -3.49
N VAL A 215 0.85 -8.91 -2.72
CA VAL A 215 0.24 -8.00 -1.74
C VAL A 215 1.23 -7.70 -0.63
N ILE A 216 1.91 -8.75 -0.11
CA ILE A 216 2.99 -8.59 0.86
C ILE A 216 4.10 -7.72 0.28
N GLY A 217 4.44 -7.93 -1.01
CA GLY A 217 5.40 -7.09 -1.74
C GLY A 217 5.01 -5.62 -1.77
N THR A 218 3.74 -5.31 -2.02
CA THR A 218 3.26 -3.91 -2.05
C THR A 218 3.34 -3.24 -0.67
N ILE A 219 3.11 -4.01 0.40
CA ILE A 219 3.35 -3.54 1.76
C ILE A 219 4.81 -3.11 1.95
N TYR A 220 5.77 -3.93 1.52
CA TYR A 220 7.19 -3.57 1.60
C TYR A 220 7.54 -2.35 0.73
N ILE A 221 7.03 -2.26 -0.50
CA ILE A 221 7.25 -1.09 -1.38
C ILE A 221 6.90 0.22 -0.66
N SER A 222 5.77 0.24 0.04
CA SER A 222 5.29 1.44 0.73
C SER A 222 5.99 1.73 2.05
N THR A 223 6.68 0.76 2.64
CA THR A 223 7.17 0.88 4.02
C THR A 223 8.69 0.81 4.18
N VAL A 224 9.42 0.16 3.25
CA VAL A 224 10.89 0.10 3.31
C VAL A 224 11.56 1.48 3.29
N PRO A 225 11.08 2.50 2.54
CA PRO A 225 11.62 3.86 2.66
C PRO A 225 11.49 4.46 4.06
N LEU A 226 10.43 4.11 4.81
CA LEU A 226 10.25 4.54 6.21
C LEU A 226 11.23 3.84 7.15
N LEU A 227 11.51 2.54 6.93
CA LEU A 227 12.54 1.81 7.66
C LEU A 227 13.92 2.39 7.38
N LEU A 228 14.22 2.71 6.12
CA LEU A 228 15.48 3.35 5.73
C LEU A 228 15.62 4.73 6.40
N TYR A 229 14.55 5.52 6.42
CA TYR A 229 14.51 6.78 7.18
C TYR A 229 14.85 6.56 8.66
N ARG A 230 14.24 5.55 9.30
CA ARG A 230 14.53 5.21 10.70
C ARG A 230 15.98 4.78 10.92
N ALA A 231 16.50 3.93 10.06
CA ALA A 231 17.89 3.47 10.13
C ALA A 231 18.87 4.65 10.02
N LEU A 232 18.60 5.62 9.14
CA LEU A 232 19.46 6.80 8.95
C LEU A 232 19.36 7.85 10.06
N THR A 233 18.18 7.99 10.67
CA THR A 233 17.95 9.06 11.67
C THR A 233 18.13 8.58 13.11
N ARG A 234 17.86 7.31 13.40
CA ARG A 234 17.94 6.72 14.75
C ARG A 234 19.08 5.74 14.91
N GLY A 235 19.67 5.28 13.80
CA GLY A 235 20.83 4.37 13.79
C GLY A 235 20.55 2.99 14.39
N GLY A 236 21.66 2.30 14.77
CA GLY A 236 21.74 1.10 15.58
C GLY A 236 20.62 0.07 15.41
N LEU A 237 19.67 0.10 16.32
CA LEU A 237 18.58 -0.88 16.39
C LEU A 237 17.68 -0.94 15.14
N TRP A 238 17.61 0.10 14.31
CA TRP A 238 16.75 0.14 13.12
C TRP A 238 17.41 -0.43 11.86
N ILE A 239 18.72 -0.68 11.89
CA ILE A 239 19.46 -1.32 10.78
C ILE A 239 18.99 -2.77 10.63
N ALA A 240 18.86 -3.50 11.74
CA ALA A 240 18.43 -4.90 11.70
C ALA A 240 17.02 -5.09 11.11
N PRO A 241 15.97 -4.33 11.50
CA PRO A 241 14.68 -4.33 10.83
C PRO A 241 14.76 -4.03 9.33
N LEU A 242 15.58 -3.06 8.92
CA LEU A 242 15.78 -2.74 7.50
C LEU A 242 16.39 -3.92 6.75
N CYS A 243 17.48 -4.50 7.25
CA CYS A 243 18.13 -5.65 6.63
C CYS A 243 17.19 -6.86 6.53
N LEU A 244 16.42 -7.14 7.59
CA LEU A 244 15.47 -8.24 7.59
C LEU A 244 14.33 -8.02 6.58
N SER A 245 13.84 -6.78 6.46
CA SER A 245 12.80 -6.44 5.47
C SER A 245 13.33 -6.50 4.04
N LEU A 246 14.58 -6.10 3.80
CA LEU A 246 15.23 -6.27 2.49
C LEU A 246 15.43 -7.74 2.15
N LEU A 247 15.80 -8.56 3.13
CA LEU A 247 15.87 -10.01 2.96
C LEU A 247 14.50 -10.60 2.62
N ALA A 248 13.44 -10.18 3.31
CA ALA A 248 12.08 -10.61 2.99
C ALA A 248 11.68 -10.22 1.56
N VAL A 249 12.01 -9.01 1.10
CA VAL A 249 11.78 -8.54 -0.28
C VAL A 249 12.51 -9.44 -1.30
N LEU A 250 13.73 -9.85 -1.01
CA LEU A 250 14.49 -10.78 -1.87
C LEU A 250 13.83 -12.16 -1.91
N LEU A 251 13.47 -12.71 -0.75
CA LEU A 251 12.86 -14.04 -0.63
C LEU A 251 11.48 -14.14 -1.26
N LEU A 252 10.73 -13.03 -1.35
CA LEU A 252 9.41 -12.99 -2.03
C LEU A 252 9.48 -13.38 -3.51
N GLY A 253 10.64 -13.27 -4.17
CA GLY A 253 10.79 -13.58 -5.59
C GLY A 253 9.97 -12.68 -6.53
N SER A 254 9.38 -11.58 -6.04
CA SER A 254 8.59 -10.63 -6.81
C SER A 254 9.47 -9.57 -7.44
N ARG A 255 9.59 -9.62 -8.77
CA ARG A 255 10.37 -8.64 -9.56
C ARG A 255 9.92 -7.22 -9.36
N THR A 256 8.61 -7.01 -9.42
CA THR A 256 8.01 -5.68 -9.23
C THR A 256 8.35 -5.14 -7.86
N THR A 257 8.23 -5.96 -6.81
CA THR A 257 8.57 -5.57 -5.44
C THR A 257 10.04 -5.17 -5.33
N LEU A 258 10.94 -5.99 -5.86
CA LEU A 258 12.38 -5.73 -5.79
C LEU A 258 12.76 -4.43 -6.51
N VAL A 259 12.30 -4.27 -7.76
CA VAL A 259 12.61 -3.09 -8.59
C VAL A 259 12.02 -1.82 -7.97
N THR A 260 10.75 -1.87 -7.56
CA THR A 260 10.07 -0.67 -7.03
C THR A 260 10.54 -0.29 -5.63
N ALA A 261 10.82 -1.25 -4.74
CA ALA A 261 11.41 -0.98 -3.43
C ALA A 261 12.81 -0.38 -3.56
N THR A 262 13.63 -0.93 -4.47
CA THR A 262 14.96 -0.40 -4.77
C THR A 262 14.88 1.02 -5.33
N ALA A 263 13.99 1.27 -6.31
CA ALA A 263 13.78 2.59 -6.89
C ALA A 263 13.31 3.62 -5.84
N SER A 264 12.40 3.23 -4.95
CA SER A 264 11.90 4.08 -3.86
C SER A 264 13.00 4.45 -2.87
N CYS A 265 13.79 3.47 -2.43
CA CYS A 265 14.92 3.70 -1.52
C CYS A 265 15.99 4.57 -2.18
N SER A 266 16.31 4.30 -3.45
CA SER A 266 17.26 5.11 -4.22
C SER A 266 16.79 6.55 -4.37
N LEU A 267 15.51 6.76 -4.69
CA LEU A 267 14.92 8.09 -4.74
C LEU A 267 15.07 8.83 -3.41
N PHE A 268 14.75 8.16 -2.29
CA PHE A 268 14.91 8.76 -0.95
C PHE A 268 16.36 9.17 -0.68
N LEU A 269 17.34 8.29 -0.97
CA LEU A 269 18.77 8.59 -0.80
C LEU A 269 19.24 9.75 -1.68
N ILE A 270 18.79 9.81 -2.94
CA ILE A 270 19.08 10.90 -3.88
C ILE A 270 18.52 12.22 -3.34
N LEU A 271 17.28 12.23 -2.88
CA LEU A 271 16.63 13.42 -2.32
C LEU A 271 17.30 13.92 -1.05
N ARG A 272 17.91 13.01 -0.28
CA ARG A 272 18.70 13.30 0.92
C ARG A 272 20.17 13.57 0.61
N ARG A 273 20.58 13.51 -0.66
CA ARG A 273 21.98 13.66 -1.10
C ARG A 273 22.94 12.67 -0.44
N ARG A 274 22.44 11.47 -0.08
CA ARG A 274 23.23 10.40 0.54
C ARG A 274 23.77 9.47 -0.55
N PHE A 275 24.52 10.07 -1.47
CA PHE A 275 25.16 9.35 -2.56
C PHE A 275 26.22 8.35 -2.06
N ASP A 276 26.82 8.62 -0.88
CA ASP A 276 27.71 7.73 -0.17
C ASP A 276 27.09 6.35 0.04
N ILE A 277 25.86 6.31 0.57
CA ILE A 277 25.13 5.05 0.81
C ILE A 277 24.68 4.41 -0.49
N LEU A 278 24.25 5.20 -1.47
CA LEU A 278 23.83 4.69 -2.76
C LEU A 278 25.01 3.98 -3.48
N VAL A 279 26.19 4.60 -3.51
CA VAL A 279 27.40 4.04 -4.09
C VAL A 279 27.87 2.80 -3.31
N LEU A 280 27.85 2.84 -1.98
CA LEU A 280 28.19 1.70 -1.16
C LEU A 280 27.23 0.51 -1.37
N GLY A 281 25.93 0.79 -1.47
CA GLY A 281 24.92 -0.23 -1.77
C GLY A 281 25.11 -0.84 -3.16
N ALA A 282 25.37 -0.02 -4.16
CA ALA A 282 25.67 -0.47 -5.52
C ALA A 282 26.97 -1.27 -5.59
N ALA A 283 28.02 -0.82 -4.89
CA ALA A 283 29.30 -1.54 -4.79
C ALA A 283 29.13 -2.87 -4.05
N ALA A 284 28.40 -2.88 -2.93
CA ALA A 284 28.10 -4.12 -2.21
C ALA A 284 27.32 -5.11 -3.08
N ALA A 285 26.29 -4.64 -3.80
CA ALA A 285 25.57 -5.45 -4.76
C ALA A 285 26.48 -5.98 -5.88
N GLY A 286 27.35 -5.13 -6.43
CA GLY A 286 28.32 -5.52 -7.44
C GLY A 286 29.34 -6.54 -6.94
N VAL A 287 29.92 -6.32 -5.76
CA VAL A 287 30.89 -7.26 -5.13
C VAL A 287 30.21 -8.58 -4.79
N THR A 288 29.01 -8.52 -4.22
CA THR A 288 28.21 -9.72 -3.93
C THR A 288 27.89 -10.45 -5.23
N SER A 289 27.54 -9.73 -6.29
CA SER A 289 27.33 -10.28 -7.64
C SER A 289 28.57 -10.98 -8.18
N PHE A 290 29.75 -10.39 -7.99
CA PHE A 290 31.01 -10.91 -8.52
C PHE A 290 31.56 -12.11 -7.73
N LEU A 291 31.49 -12.08 -6.40
CA LEU A 291 32.19 -13.08 -5.55
C LEU A 291 31.37 -14.35 -5.25
N TRP A 292 30.04 -14.28 -5.27
CA TRP A 292 29.21 -15.38 -4.80
C TRP A 292 28.08 -15.79 -5.75
N ILE A 293 27.90 -15.11 -6.84
CA ILE A 293 26.59 -15.03 -7.46
C ILE A 293 26.61 -15.23 -8.97
N GLY A 294 27.72 -15.64 -9.55
CA GLY A 294 27.64 -16.05 -10.96
C GLY A 294 26.43 -16.97 -11.18
N PRO A 295 26.30 -18.10 -10.48
CA PRO A 295 25.12 -18.97 -10.56
C PRO A 295 23.86 -18.36 -9.96
N THR A 296 23.92 -17.71 -8.79
CA THR A 296 22.73 -17.22 -8.09
C THR A 296 22.21 -15.89 -8.64
N ILE A 297 23.06 -15.00 -9.19
CA ILE A 297 22.56 -13.84 -9.97
C ILE A 297 22.09 -14.26 -11.33
N ASN A 298 22.72 -15.18 -12.01
CA ASN A 298 22.14 -15.73 -13.23
C ASN A 298 20.82 -16.42 -12.92
N ALA A 299 20.67 -17.10 -11.79
CA ALA A 299 19.38 -17.60 -11.32
C ALA A 299 18.42 -16.45 -10.95
N LEU A 300 18.82 -15.44 -10.19
CA LEU A 300 17.99 -14.28 -9.86
C LEU A 300 17.68 -13.40 -11.07
N LEU A 301 18.62 -13.21 -11.98
CA LEU A 301 18.38 -12.51 -13.23
C LEU A 301 17.59 -13.38 -14.21
N SER A 302 17.76 -14.69 -14.22
CA SER A 302 16.93 -15.61 -15.00
C SER A 302 15.52 -15.71 -14.43
N ILE A 303 15.36 -15.63 -13.12
CA ILE A 303 14.07 -15.42 -12.44
C ILE A 303 13.49 -14.07 -12.83
N GLY A 304 14.33 -13.04 -12.82
CA GLY A 304 13.99 -11.66 -13.15
C GLY A 304 13.66 -11.44 -14.63
N PHE A 305 14.50 -11.84 -15.51
CA PHE A 305 14.50 -11.43 -16.93
C PHE A 305 14.42 -12.58 -17.95
N GLY A 306 14.36 -13.84 -17.48
CA GLY A 306 14.35 -15.03 -18.33
C GLY A 306 15.69 -15.39 -18.91
N SER A 307 15.91 -16.67 -19.18
CA SER A 307 17.14 -17.21 -19.79
C SER A 307 17.26 -17.00 -21.31
N GLY A 308 16.55 -16.02 -21.88
CA GLY A 308 16.59 -15.70 -23.31
C GLY A 308 16.73 -14.21 -23.53
N SER A 309 17.58 -13.86 -24.49
CA SER A 309 18.04 -12.50 -24.82
C SER A 309 17.00 -11.56 -25.45
N ASP A 310 15.72 -11.88 -25.42
CA ASP A 310 14.69 -11.02 -25.98
C ASP A 310 14.14 -10.06 -24.92
N PHE A 311 14.79 -8.90 -24.82
CA PHE A 311 14.24 -7.71 -24.14
C PHE A 311 13.17 -7.04 -25.03
N SER A 312 12.22 -7.79 -25.55
CA SER A 312 11.04 -7.19 -26.19
C SER A 312 10.10 -6.61 -25.11
N ALA A 313 9.44 -5.51 -25.43
CA ALA A 313 8.42 -4.94 -24.55
C ALA A 313 7.34 -5.99 -24.20
N ASP A 314 7.06 -6.91 -25.10
CA ASP A 314 6.11 -8.00 -24.92
C ASP A 314 6.60 -9.05 -23.93
N ALA A 315 7.91 -9.40 -23.95
CA ALA A 315 8.50 -10.27 -22.93
C ALA A 315 8.49 -9.64 -21.53
N LEU A 316 8.66 -8.31 -21.44
CA LEU A 316 8.53 -7.56 -20.17
C LEU A 316 7.10 -7.52 -19.66
N LEU A 317 6.13 -7.37 -20.56
CA LEU A 317 4.70 -7.31 -20.24
C LEU A 317 4.02 -8.67 -20.24
N THR A 318 4.77 -9.75 -20.52
CA THR A 318 4.27 -11.15 -20.49
C THR A 318 3.02 -11.38 -21.35
N GLY A 319 2.96 -10.77 -22.54
CA GLY A 319 1.83 -10.89 -23.47
C GLY A 319 0.52 -10.19 -23.02
N ARG A 320 0.58 -9.39 -21.95
CA ARG A 320 -0.64 -8.74 -21.40
C ARG A 320 -1.27 -7.75 -22.37
N VAL A 321 -0.48 -7.13 -23.24
CA VAL A 321 -0.99 -6.18 -24.22
C VAL A 321 -1.93 -6.87 -25.20
N ASP A 322 -1.49 -7.99 -25.77
CA ASP A 322 -2.23 -8.69 -26.82
C ASP A 322 -3.36 -9.56 -26.27
N TYR A 323 -3.15 -10.21 -25.10
CA TYR A 323 -4.10 -11.20 -24.58
C TYR A 323 -5.07 -10.64 -23.53
N ILE A 324 -4.78 -9.47 -22.92
CA ILE A 324 -5.61 -8.89 -21.89
C ILE A 324 -6.07 -7.48 -22.27
N TRP A 325 -5.13 -6.55 -22.43
CA TRP A 325 -5.48 -5.12 -22.57
C TRP A 325 -6.11 -4.80 -23.92
N GLY A 326 -5.56 -5.30 -25.03
CA GLY A 326 -6.09 -5.07 -26.36
C GLY A 326 -7.56 -5.50 -26.49
N PRO A 327 -7.90 -6.77 -26.20
CA PRO A 327 -9.29 -7.24 -26.24
C PRO A 327 -10.22 -6.46 -25.32
N LEU A 328 -9.83 -6.20 -24.05
CA LEU A 328 -10.64 -5.44 -23.09
C LEU A 328 -10.87 -4.00 -23.52
N LEU A 329 -9.83 -3.30 -23.97
CA LEU A 329 -9.95 -1.93 -24.45
C LEU A 329 -10.84 -1.86 -25.71
N SER A 330 -10.75 -2.86 -26.60
CA SER A 330 -11.62 -2.97 -27.77
C SER A 330 -13.10 -3.11 -27.37
N GLU A 331 -13.40 -3.97 -26.40
CA GLU A 331 -14.76 -4.15 -25.88
C GLU A 331 -15.30 -2.85 -25.26
N TRP A 332 -14.51 -2.20 -24.38
CA TRP A 332 -14.92 -0.95 -23.71
C TRP A 332 -15.11 0.21 -24.69
N THR A 333 -14.25 0.34 -25.69
CA THR A 333 -14.36 1.42 -26.69
C THR A 333 -15.52 1.20 -27.66
N SER A 334 -15.98 -0.03 -27.85
CA SER A 334 -17.17 -0.32 -28.69
C SER A 334 -18.48 0.09 -28.02
N ASN A 335 -18.51 0.26 -26.68
CA ASN A 335 -19.68 0.68 -25.92
C ASN A 335 -19.44 2.05 -25.27
N ILE A 336 -20.12 3.08 -25.77
CA ILE A 336 -19.95 4.46 -25.29
C ILE A 336 -20.22 4.62 -23.79
N GLY A 337 -21.13 3.85 -23.22
CA GLY A 337 -21.46 3.88 -21.80
C GLY A 337 -20.33 3.31 -20.94
N LEU A 338 -19.76 2.18 -21.37
CA LEU A 338 -18.59 1.57 -20.72
C LEU A 338 -17.34 2.44 -20.89
N PHE A 339 -17.14 3.01 -22.08
CA PHE A 339 -16.02 3.89 -22.35
C PHE A 339 -16.02 5.14 -21.46
N LEU A 340 -17.17 5.82 -21.34
CA LEU A 340 -17.27 7.07 -20.57
C LEU A 340 -17.26 6.83 -19.05
N PHE A 341 -17.97 5.80 -18.57
CA PHE A 341 -18.30 5.65 -17.16
C PHE A 341 -17.82 4.34 -16.53
N GLY A 342 -17.24 3.42 -17.29
CA GLY A 342 -16.81 2.11 -16.83
C GLY A 342 -17.97 1.16 -16.50
N ALA A 343 -17.66 -0.04 -16.06
CA ALA A 343 -18.65 -1.05 -15.67
C ALA A 343 -18.99 -1.07 -14.16
N GLY A 344 -18.32 -0.28 -13.36
CA GLY A 344 -18.30 -0.39 -11.90
C GLY A 344 -17.12 -1.21 -11.41
N ARG A 345 -16.92 -1.27 -10.10
CA ARG A 345 -15.81 -2.05 -9.52
C ARG A 345 -15.86 -3.49 -10.00
N TYR A 346 -14.70 -4.07 -10.26
CA TYR A 346 -14.51 -5.37 -10.90
C TYR A 346 -14.97 -5.38 -12.36
N GLY A 347 -14.83 -4.26 -13.06
CA GLY A 347 -15.26 -4.11 -14.45
C GLY A 347 -14.73 -5.19 -15.36
N MET A 348 -13.44 -5.53 -15.28
CA MET A 348 -12.86 -6.62 -16.05
C MET A 348 -13.62 -7.95 -15.89
N ASN A 349 -14.07 -8.28 -14.68
CA ASN A 349 -14.78 -9.51 -14.38
C ASN A 349 -16.19 -9.55 -14.98
N THR A 350 -16.73 -8.41 -15.43
CA THR A 350 -18.01 -8.30 -16.14
C THR A 350 -17.88 -8.45 -17.66
N SER A 351 -16.66 -8.46 -18.21
CA SER A 351 -16.39 -8.56 -19.65
C SER A 351 -17.01 -9.81 -20.29
N GLN A 352 -17.55 -9.65 -21.50
CA GLN A 352 -18.05 -10.78 -22.29
C GLN A 352 -16.93 -11.72 -22.79
N LEU A 353 -15.69 -11.26 -22.77
CA LEU A 353 -14.53 -12.05 -23.17
C LEU A 353 -14.29 -13.28 -22.28
N TRP A 354 -14.87 -13.31 -21.07
CA TRP A 354 -14.90 -14.51 -20.24
C TRP A 354 -15.76 -15.61 -20.84
N ASP A 355 -16.90 -15.26 -21.42
CA ASP A 355 -17.85 -16.22 -21.99
C ASP A 355 -17.31 -16.83 -23.30
N THR A 356 -16.44 -16.09 -24.00
CA THR A 356 -15.78 -16.56 -25.24
C THR A 356 -14.48 -17.31 -24.98
N GLY A 357 -14.04 -17.45 -23.74
CA GLY A 357 -12.76 -18.07 -23.38
C GLY A 357 -11.52 -17.28 -23.80
N THR A 358 -11.66 -16.01 -24.19
CA THR A 358 -10.54 -15.14 -24.55
C THR A 358 -9.73 -14.73 -23.32
N LEU A 359 -10.40 -14.54 -22.17
CA LEU A 359 -9.77 -14.30 -20.88
C LEU A 359 -9.80 -15.61 -20.06
N ILE A 360 -8.68 -16.29 -19.94
CA ILE A 360 -8.68 -17.64 -19.32
C ILE A 360 -8.17 -17.61 -17.86
N GLN A 361 -7.29 -16.67 -17.47
CA GLN A 361 -6.55 -16.76 -16.21
C GLN A 361 -6.30 -15.43 -15.48
N ALA A 362 -6.89 -14.33 -15.91
CA ALA A 362 -6.61 -13.03 -15.29
C ALA A 362 -7.81 -12.48 -14.52
N SER A 363 -7.73 -12.41 -13.20
CA SER A 363 -8.75 -11.73 -12.37
C SER A 363 -8.63 -10.21 -12.36
N THR A 364 -7.54 -9.66 -12.89
CA THR A 364 -7.25 -8.21 -13.01
C THR A 364 -6.45 -7.96 -14.28
N ALA A 365 -6.50 -6.74 -14.82
CA ALA A 365 -5.68 -6.36 -15.98
C ALA A 365 -4.18 -6.30 -15.67
N HIS A 366 -3.80 -6.45 -14.40
CA HIS A 366 -2.44 -6.28 -13.90
C HIS A 366 -1.80 -4.92 -14.26
N ASN A 367 -2.64 -3.91 -14.37
CA ASN A 367 -2.28 -2.51 -14.53
C ASN A 367 -3.38 -1.67 -13.91
N ALA A 368 -3.09 -1.01 -12.81
CA ALA A 368 -4.08 -0.29 -12.02
C ALA A 368 -4.78 0.83 -12.79
N ILE A 369 -4.12 1.43 -13.80
CA ILE A 369 -4.74 2.47 -14.63
C ILE A 369 -5.76 1.83 -15.58
N VAL A 370 -5.43 0.67 -16.16
CA VAL A 370 -6.36 -0.08 -17.02
C VAL A 370 -7.53 -0.58 -16.19
N ASP A 371 -7.29 -1.21 -15.04
CA ASP A 371 -8.35 -1.66 -14.13
C ASP A 371 -9.26 -0.49 -13.73
N PHE A 372 -8.68 0.66 -13.37
CA PHE A 372 -9.46 1.86 -13.02
C PHE A 372 -10.27 2.41 -14.20
N PHE A 373 -9.73 2.35 -15.41
CA PHE A 373 -10.48 2.72 -16.62
C PHE A 373 -11.66 1.77 -16.87
N LEU A 374 -11.46 0.46 -16.71
CA LEU A 374 -12.52 -0.52 -16.86
C LEU A 374 -13.63 -0.32 -15.81
N ASP A 375 -13.24 0.03 -14.58
CA ASP A 375 -14.16 0.26 -13.47
C ASP A 375 -14.91 1.59 -13.57
N CYS A 376 -14.20 2.68 -13.89
CA CYS A 376 -14.67 4.05 -13.73
C CYS A 376 -14.81 4.84 -15.05
N GLY A 377 -14.30 4.31 -16.17
CA GLY A 377 -14.34 4.94 -17.49
C GLY A 377 -13.29 6.03 -17.71
N VAL A 378 -13.24 6.57 -18.94
CA VAL A 378 -12.22 7.52 -19.38
C VAL A 378 -12.29 8.87 -18.65
N ILE A 379 -13.48 9.31 -18.26
CA ILE A 379 -13.67 10.61 -17.59
C ILE A 379 -12.98 10.58 -16.22
N ALA A 380 -13.30 9.57 -15.40
CA ALA A 380 -12.70 9.43 -14.07
C ALA A 380 -11.19 9.17 -14.16
N THR A 381 -10.74 8.35 -15.13
CA THR A 381 -9.33 8.07 -15.36
C THR A 381 -8.55 9.32 -15.76
N GLY A 382 -9.11 10.15 -16.66
CA GLY A 382 -8.49 11.42 -17.06
C GLY A 382 -8.35 12.38 -15.88
N VAL A 383 -9.40 12.54 -15.08
CA VAL A 383 -9.38 13.36 -13.86
C VAL A 383 -8.32 12.85 -12.88
N LEU A 384 -8.25 11.54 -12.66
CA LEU A 384 -7.26 10.92 -11.77
C LEU A 384 -5.82 11.17 -12.23
N LEU A 385 -5.54 11.00 -13.53
CA LEU A 385 -4.21 11.25 -14.09
C LEU A 385 -3.79 12.71 -13.91
N VAL A 386 -4.69 13.67 -14.14
CA VAL A 386 -4.42 15.08 -13.85
C VAL A 386 -4.09 15.30 -12.38
N PHE A 387 -4.84 14.67 -11.47
CA PHE A 387 -4.54 14.78 -10.05
C PHE A 387 -3.22 14.14 -9.64
N PHE A 388 -2.85 13.01 -10.22
CA PHE A 388 -1.53 12.43 -9.99
C PHE A 388 -0.40 13.38 -10.42
N LEU A 389 -0.51 13.98 -11.58
CA LEU A 389 0.49 14.93 -12.08
C LEU A 389 0.58 16.17 -11.20
N VAL A 390 -0.57 16.80 -10.93
CA VAL A 390 -0.64 18.02 -10.10
C VAL A 390 -0.24 17.71 -8.66
N GLY A 391 -0.70 16.58 -8.10
CA GLY A 391 -0.37 16.12 -6.76
C GLY A 391 1.13 15.88 -6.60
N THR A 392 1.75 15.17 -7.52
CA THR A 392 3.19 14.89 -7.51
C THR A 392 4.01 16.17 -7.63
N ALA A 393 3.65 17.07 -8.55
CA ALA A 393 4.32 18.36 -8.71
C ALA A 393 4.19 19.23 -7.45
N THR A 394 3.03 19.21 -6.80
CA THR A 394 2.78 19.93 -5.56
C THR A 394 3.59 19.33 -4.40
N ALA A 395 3.54 18.01 -4.24
CA ALA A 395 4.30 17.29 -3.22
C ALA A 395 5.81 17.54 -3.36
N TRP A 396 6.33 17.51 -4.57
CA TRP A 396 7.73 17.84 -4.86
C TRP A 396 8.09 19.26 -4.41
N ARG A 397 7.28 20.28 -4.79
CA ARG A 397 7.51 21.68 -4.40
C ARG A 397 7.47 21.86 -2.87
N VAL A 398 6.51 21.22 -2.21
CA VAL A 398 6.38 21.24 -0.77
C VAL A 398 7.60 20.59 -0.12
N GLY A 399 8.00 19.41 -0.56
CA GLY A 399 9.16 18.68 -0.01
C GLY A 399 10.44 19.49 -0.10
N ARG A 400 10.69 20.17 -1.23
CA ARG A 400 11.86 21.08 -1.39
C ARG A 400 11.85 22.25 -0.39
N ARG A 401 10.66 22.74 -0.02
CA ARG A 401 10.52 23.81 0.98
C ARG A 401 10.64 23.30 2.41
N LEU A 402 10.10 22.13 2.69
CA LEU A 402 10.12 21.51 4.01
C LEU A 402 11.52 21.05 4.41
N ASN A 403 12.26 20.47 3.47
CA ASN A 403 13.56 19.82 3.68
C ASN A 403 13.55 18.84 4.86
N SER A 404 12.47 18.08 5.00
CA SER A 404 12.26 17.08 6.07
C SER A 404 12.55 15.68 5.57
N ASP A 405 13.37 14.94 6.33
CA ASP A 405 13.71 13.54 6.01
C ASP A 405 12.48 12.65 5.98
N LEU A 406 11.61 12.79 6.99
CA LEU A 406 10.35 12.03 7.06
C LEU A 406 9.48 12.33 5.84
N TYR A 407 9.38 13.60 5.42
CA TYR A 407 8.60 13.97 4.24
C TYR A 407 9.12 13.28 2.98
N TRP A 408 10.44 13.26 2.79
CA TRP A 408 11.04 12.60 1.63
C TRP A 408 10.91 11.08 1.66
N ALA A 409 10.94 10.46 2.84
CA ALA A 409 10.67 9.03 2.98
C ALA A 409 9.22 8.70 2.61
N LEU A 410 8.25 9.50 3.09
CA LEU A 410 6.84 9.37 2.72
C LEU A 410 6.62 9.58 1.21
N PHE A 411 7.26 10.58 0.62
CA PHE A 411 7.21 10.84 -0.82
C PHE A 411 7.75 9.65 -1.62
N ALA A 412 8.88 9.08 -1.20
CA ALA A 412 9.46 7.90 -1.82
C ALA A 412 8.57 6.66 -1.70
N SER A 413 7.86 6.51 -0.58
CA SER A 413 6.85 5.45 -0.39
C SER A 413 5.70 5.57 -1.40
N ILE A 414 5.15 6.77 -1.60
CA ILE A 414 4.11 7.01 -2.61
C ILE A 414 4.65 6.79 -4.03
N PHE A 415 5.85 7.25 -4.30
CA PHE A 415 6.51 7.05 -5.60
C PHE A 415 6.63 5.56 -5.93
N GLY A 416 7.06 4.73 -4.99
CA GLY A 416 7.11 3.28 -5.14
C GLY A 416 5.73 2.66 -5.43
N LEU A 417 4.71 3.07 -4.68
CA LEU A 417 3.34 2.63 -4.93
C LEU A 417 2.87 3.00 -6.34
N VAL A 418 3.11 4.24 -6.78
CA VAL A 418 2.73 4.70 -8.13
C VAL A 418 3.44 3.89 -9.23
N ILE A 419 4.73 3.59 -9.08
CA ILE A 419 5.43 2.71 -10.04
C ILE A 419 4.83 1.30 -10.01
N SER A 420 4.54 0.75 -8.83
CA SER A 420 3.97 -0.60 -8.71
C SER A 420 2.59 -0.72 -9.36
N MET A 421 1.85 0.39 -9.49
CA MET A 421 0.56 0.43 -10.19
C MET A 421 0.67 0.10 -11.68
N ALA A 422 1.83 0.29 -12.29
CA ALA A 422 2.05 -0.08 -13.69
C ALA A 422 2.01 -1.61 -13.94
N THR A 423 2.29 -2.40 -12.90
CA THR A 423 2.27 -3.88 -12.94
C THR A 423 1.37 -4.48 -11.86
N GLY A 424 0.76 -3.62 -11.07
CA GLY A 424 -0.02 -3.97 -9.89
C GLY A 424 -1.51 -3.85 -10.10
N ARG A 425 -2.17 -3.74 -8.97
CA ARG A 425 -3.61 -3.84 -8.80
C ARG A 425 -4.19 -2.47 -8.49
N ASP A 426 -5.45 -2.41 -8.40
CA ASP A 426 -6.37 -1.32 -8.09
C ASP A 426 -5.79 0.01 -7.56
N ILE A 427 -6.27 1.10 -8.16
CA ILE A 427 -6.18 2.44 -7.60
C ILE A 427 -7.25 2.66 -6.53
N LEU A 428 -8.38 1.95 -6.64
CA LEU A 428 -9.46 2.00 -5.65
C LEU A 428 -9.01 1.38 -4.31
N PRO A 429 -9.64 1.74 -3.17
CA PRO A 429 -9.19 1.25 -1.88
C PRO A 429 -9.19 -0.28 -1.78
N THR A 430 -8.02 -0.84 -1.58
CA THR A 430 -7.79 -2.27 -1.39
C THR A 430 -6.71 -2.48 -0.33
N ILE A 431 -6.49 -3.73 0.07
CA ILE A 431 -5.37 -4.09 0.93
C ILE A 431 -4.01 -3.74 0.30
N ASP A 432 -3.93 -3.74 -1.04
CA ASP A 432 -2.67 -3.49 -1.76
C ASP A 432 -2.19 -2.04 -1.62
N ASN A 433 -3.11 -1.09 -1.52
CA ASN A 433 -2.80 0.34 -1.46
C ASN A 433 -3.16 1.02 -0.13
N MET A 434 -3.52 0.25 0.90
CA MET A 434 -3.98 0.79 2.19
C MET A 434 -2.97 1.75 2.84
N TYR A 435 -1.67 1.54 2.66
CA TYR A 435 -0.63 2.43 3.21
C TYR A 435 -0.53 3.78 2.48
N ALA A 436 -1.11 3.93 1.29
CA ALA A 436 -1.14 5.23 0.60
C ALA A 436 -1.89 6.29 1.43
N PHE A 437 -2.98 5.89 2.09
CA PHE A 437 -3.85 6.81 2.84
C PHE A 437 -3.15 7.48 4.03
N PRO A 438 -2.53 6.74 4.98
CA PRO A 438 -1.80 7.37 6.07
C PRO A 438 -0.57 8.12 5.59
N VAL A 439 0.15 7.62 4.59
CA VAL A 439 1.35 8.29 4.06
C VAL A 439 0.99 9.65 3.48
N ILE A 440 -0.06 9.75 2.67
CA ILE A 440 -0.53 11.03 2.11
C ILE A 440 -1.00 11.97 3.23
N ALA A 441 -1.77 11.47 4.21
CA ALA A 441 -2.23 12.27 5.33
C ALA A 441 -1.07 12.83 6.18
N MET A 442 -0.05 12.01 6.44
CA MET A 442 1.17 12.43 7.14
C MET A 442 1.94 13.51 6.36
N MET A 443 2.04 13.39 5.03
CA MET A 443 2.66 14.42 4.20
C MET A 443 1.91 15.76 4.29
N ILE A 444 0.57 15.72 4.29
CA ILE A 444 -0.27 16.92 4.41
C ILE A 444 -0.05 17.58 5.78
N ASN A 445 -0.07 16.78 6.86
CA ASN A 445 0.15 17.32 8.21
C ASN A 445 1.57 17.88 8.43
N LEU A 446 2.59 17.25 7.86
CA LEU A 446 3.95 17.82 7.88
C LEU A 446 4.01 19.17 7.16
N ALA A 447 3.34 19.31 6.02
CA ALA A 447 3.25 20.59 5.31
C ALA A 447 2.55 21.67 6.16
N ARG A 448 1.44 21.29 6.82
CA ARG A 448 0.69 22.15 7.74
C ARG A 448 1.52 22.62 8.93
N LEU A 449 2.23 21.71 9.60
CA LEU A 449 3.07 22.06 10.75
C LEU A 449 4.11 23.13 10.41
N ARG A 450 4.72 23.05 9.23
CA ARG A 450 5.68 24.06 8.77
C ARG A 450 5.00 25.40 8.46
N TYR A 451 3.83 25.36 7.85
CA TYR A 451 3.07 26.58 7.57
C TYR A 451 2.72 27.32 8.85
N LEU A 452 2.22 26.61 9.88
CA LEU A 452 1.93 27.18 11.19
C LEU A 452 3.18 27.69 11.91
N ALA A 453 4.32 27.01 11.75
CA ALA A 453 5.60 27.48 12.32
C ALA A 453 6.10 28.77 11.69
N SER A 454 5.78 29.03 10.41
CA SER A 454 6.16 30.23 9.69
C SER A 454 5.24 31.44 9.96
N ARG A 455 4.10 31.26 10.66
CA ARG A 455 3.12 32.29 10.99
C ARG A 455 2.73 32.22 12.46
N PRO A 456 3.58 32.73 13.38
CA PRO A 456 3.32 32.62 14.81
C PRO A 456 2.00 33.27 15.25
N ALA A 457 1.53 34.32 14.55
CA ALA A 457 0.24 34.96 14.81
C ALA A 457 -1.02 34.11 14.56
N LEU A 458 -0.91 32.91 13.98
CA LEU A 458 -2.02 31.98 13.77
C LEU A 458 -1.99 30.83 14.78
N ARG A 459 -1.19 30.91 15.84
CA ARG A 459 -1.11 29.87 16.88
C ARG A 459 -2.04 30.12 18.06
N GLU A 460 -2.60 31.30 18.16
CA GLU A 460 -3.60 31.74 19.14
C GLU A 460 -5.02 31.61 18.53
#